data_fa2d8e210eb294bff5d65774838bf0d2
#
_entry.id   fa2d8e210eb294bff5d65774838bf0d2
#
_cell.length_a   1.000
_cell.length_b   1.000
_cell.length_c   1.000
_cell.angle_alpha   90.00
_cell.angle_beta   90.00
_cell.angle_gamma   90.00
#
_symmetry.space_group_name_H-M   'P 1'
#
loop_
_entity.id
_entity.type
_entity.pdbx_description
1 polymer ?
#
loop_
_entity_poly.entity_id
_entity_poly.type
_entity_poly.pdbx_seq_one_letter_code
_entity_poly.pdbx_strand_id
1 'polypeptide(L)'
;FSNFGDSRIVILEDVNNDGVADKRSVFLEGIPFPSAIAVGFDGLFLGAPPNLLFVPDKNGDDVAEKENIEVLLTGWGIRDRHETINSFHWGPDGWLYGLEGFATPSKIRKPTGKGKLYKHKEPFPEDLLNAEGVDINGGVWRYHPVKKRFEVVAHGFSNPWGIDYDRKGQLFITACVIPHLFHVIPGGIY
;
A
#
# COMPACT_ATOMS: atom_id res chain seq x y z
N PHE A 1 -0.92 -4.11 16.55
CA PHE A 1 -2.23 -3.73 15.95
C PHE A 1 -3.33 -3.42 16.99
N SER A 2 -3.09 -3.47 18.29
CA SER A 2 -4.11 -3.50 19.35
C SER A 2 -4.90 -2.22 19.58
N ASN A 3 -4.46 -1.09 19.04
CA ASN A 3 -5.05 0.24 19.32
C ASN A 3 -5.93 0.78 18.20
N PHE A 4 -6.17 0.00 17.15
CA PHE A 4 -7.04 0.38 16.04
C PHE A 4 -8.33 -0.42 16.16
N GLY A 5 -9.45 0.28 15.96
CA GLY A 5 -10.76 -0.36 15.83
C GLY A 5 -10.82 -1.29 14.61
N ASP A 6 -11.93 -1.94 14.41
CA ASP A 6 -12.16 -2.74 13.21
C ASP A 6 -12.11 -1.84 11.98
N SER A 7 -11.04 -1.97 11.21
CA SER A 7 -10.89 -1.22 9.97
C SER A 7 -11.78 -1.82 8.88
N ARG A 8 -12.34 -0.93 8.05
CA ARG A 8 -13.22 -1.30 6.94
C ARG A 8 -12.83 -0.55 5.69
N ILE A 9 -12.90 -1.24 4.56
CA ILE A 9 -12.92 -0.63 3.25
C ILE A 9 -14.40 -0.51 2.86
N VAL A 10 -14.82 0.68 2.53
CA VAL A 10 -16.22 0.98 2.16
C VAL A 10 -16.27 1.55 0.76
N ILE A 11 -17.33 1.21 0.04
CA ILE A 11 -17.68 1.79 -1.25
C ILE A 11 -18.82 2.78 -1.01
N LEU A 12 -18.66 3.97 -1.53
CA LEU A 12 -19.67 5.02 -1.51
C LEU A 12 -20.08 5.29 -2.95
N GLU A 13 -21.37 5.25 -3.23
CA GLU A 13 -21.93 5.47 -4.56
C GLU A 13 -22.89 6.66 -4.54
N ASP A 14 -22.73 7.55 -5.50
CA ASP A 14 -23.68 8.58 -5.86
C ASP A 14 -24.53 8.04 -7.01
N VAL A 15 -25.70 7.49 -6.66
CA VAL A 15 -26.56 6.76 -7.61
C VAL A 15 -27.33 7.73 -8.52
N ASN A 16 -27.61 8.93 -8.05
CA ASN A 16 -28.42 9.94 -8.76
C ASN A 16 -27.59 11.03 -9.43
N ASN A 17 -26.26 11.04 -9.23
CA ASN A 17 -25.28 12.02 -9.74
C ASN A 17 -25.53 13.46 -9.25
N ASP A 18 -25.92 13.62 -7.98
CA ASP A 18 -26.09 14.94 -7.36
C ASP A 18 -24.85 15.43 -6.59
N GLY A 19 -23.78 14.62 -6.52
CA GLY A 19 -22.54 14.91 -5.82
C GLY A 19 -22.55 14.44 -4.36
N VAL A 20 -23.59 13.73 -3.92
CA VAL A 20 -23.71 13.17 -2.58
C VAL A 20 -23.84 11.64 -2.68
N ALA A 21 -23.11 10.92 -1.86
CA ALA A 21 -23.21 9.46 -1.84
C ALA A 21 -24.52 9.00 -1.20
N ASP A 22 -25.35 8.30 -1.96
CA ASP A 22 -26.64 7.74 -1.52
C ASP A 22 -26.52 6.34 -0.94
N LYS A 23 -25.56 5.58 -1.44
CA LYS A 23 -25.37 4.18 -1.08
C LYS A 23 -23.99 3.98 -0.44
N ARG A 24 -23.98 3.17 0.61
CA ARG A 24 -22.75 2.75 1.31
C ARG A 24 -22.76 1.25 1.50
N SER A 25 -21.74 0.56 1.00
CA SER A 25 -21.48 -0.86 1.21
C SER A 25 -20.14 -1.09 1.89
N VAL A 26 -19.97 -2.23 2.54
CA VAL A 26 -18.70 -2.65 3.14
C VAL A 26 -18.07 -3.68 2.21
N PHE A 27 -17.00 -3.30 1.55
CA PHE A 27 -16.24 -4.19 0.67
C PHE A 27 -15.42 -5.22 1.45
N LEU A 28 -14.68 -4.76 2.48
CA LEU A 28 -13.81 -5.63 3.27
C LEU A 28 -13.72 -5.11 4.71
N GLU A 29 -13.69 -6.03 5.68
CA GLU A 29 -13.45 -5.71 7.08
C GLU A 29 -12.55 -6.73 7.78
N GLY A 30 -12.00 -6.34 8.93
CA GLY A 30 -11.19 -7.21 9.79
C GLY A 30 -9.74 -7.36 9.36
N ILE A 31 -9.26 -6.57 8.39
CA ILE A 31 -7.84 -6.45 8.09
C ILE A 31 -7.23 -5.37 8.99
N PRO A 32 -6.17 -5.68 9.73
CA PRO A 32 -5.54 -4.70 10.60
C PRO A 32 -4.82 -3.63 9.79
N PHE A 33 -4.99 -2.40 10.20
CA PHE A 33 -4.21 -1.26 9.74
C PHE A 33 -4.11 -1.07 8.22
N PRO A 34 -5.22 -0.99 7.47
CA PRO A 34 -5.16 -0.58 6.06
C PRO A 34 -4.64 0.85 5.96
N SER A 35 -3.59 1.07 5.21
CA SER A 35 -2.88 2.36 5.11
C SER A 35 -2.83 2.94 3.70
N ALA A 36 -3.07 2.13 2.67
CA ALA A 36 -3.11 2.57 1.28
C ALA A 36 -4.00 1.66 0.44
N ILE A 37 -4.64 2.22 -0.58
CA ILE A 37 -5.49 1.49 -1.52
C ILE A 37 -5.25 1.95 -2.96
N ALA A 38 -5.40 1.02 -3.92
CA ALA A 38 -5.52 1.32 -5.34
C ALA A 38 -6.42 0.28 -6.01
N VAL A 39 -7.40 0.73 -6.77
CA VAL A 39 -8.29 -0.13 -7.55
C VAL A 39 -7.65 -0.51 -8.88
N GLY A 40 -7.80 -1.75 -9.30
CA GLY A 40 -7.32 -2.25 -10.58
C GLY A 40 -7.30 -3.77 -10.66
N PHE A 41 -7.27 -4.31 -11.87
CA PHE A 41 -7.22 -5.76 -12.11
C PHE A 41 -8.41 -6.53 -11.50
N ASP A 42 -9.61 -5.97 -11.59
CA ASP A 42 -10.84 -6.52 -11.02
C ASP A 42 -10.71 -6.79 -9.50
N GLY A 43 -10.16 -5.81 -8.78
CA GLY A 43 -9.96 -5.89 -7.34
C GLY A 43 -9.27 -4.67 -6.75
N LEU A 44 -8.81 -4.85 -5.52
CA LEU A 44 -8.19 -3.82 -4.72
C LEU A 44 -6.77 -4.23 -4.30
N PHE A 45 -5.78 -3.39 -4.59
CA PHE A 45 -4.46 -3.47 -3.95
C PHE A 45 -4.54 -2.74 -2.61
N LEU A 46 -4.13 -3.41 -1.54
CA LEU A 46 -4.26 -2.92 -0.17
C LEU A 46 -2.92 -2.98 0.57
N GLY A 47 -2.44 -1.83 1.02
CA GLY A 47 -1.35 -1.74 1.98
C GLY A 47 -1.89 -2.04 3.37
N ALA A 48 -1.48 -3.15 3.94
CA ALA A 48 -1.86 -3.58 5.28
C ALA A 48 -0.63 -4.19 5.96
N PRO A 49 0.28 -3.36 6.53
CA PRO A 49 1.54 -3.87 7.07
C PRO A 49 1.36 -5.09 7.96
N PRO A 50 2.21 -6.10 7.83
CA PRO A 50 3.45 -6.12 7.06
C PRO A 50 3.27 -6.45 5.57
N ASN A 51 2.04 -6.47 5.04
CA ASN A 51 1.73 -7.00 3.73
C ASN A 51 1.29 -5.93 2.71
N LEU A 52 1.61 -6.19 1.45
CA LEU A 52 0.86 -5.73 0.29
C LEU A 52 -0.09 -6.85 -0.12
N LEU A 53 -1.37 -6.58 -0.12
CA LEU A 53 -2.42 -7.53 -0.45
C LEU A 53 -3.05 -7.22 -1.81
N PHE A 54 -3.55 -8.25 -2.49
CA PHE A 54 -4.52 -8.10 -3.55
C PHE A 54 -5.83 -8.76 -3.10
N VAL A 55 -6.92 -8.02 -3.19
CA VAL A 55 -8.27 -8.42 -2.80
C VAL A 55 -9.12 -8.44 -4.06
N PRO A 56 -9.31 -9.61 -4.69
CA PRO A 56 -10.11 -9.71 -5.91
C PRO A 56 -11.60 -9.52 -5.63
N ASP A 57 -12.29 -8.93 -6.60
CA ASP A 57 -13.75 -8.90 -6.70
C ASP A 57 -14.14 -9.52 -8.04
N LYS A 58 -14.11 -10.86 -8.10
CA LYS A 58 -14.27 -11.61 -9.36
C LYS A 58 -15.69 -11.61 -9.89
N ASN A 59 -16.67 -11.48 -9.03
CA ASN A 59 -18.08 -11.51 -9.38
C ASN A 59 -18.68 -10.09 -9.53
N GLY A 60 -17.95 -9.06 -9.13
CA GLY A 60 -18.36 -7.66 -9.25
C GLY A 60 -19.54 -7.29 -8.35
N ASP A 61 -19.64 -7.95 -7.16
CA ASP A 61 -20.73 -7.68 -6.21
C ASP A 61 -20.35 -6.67 -5.13
N ASP A 62 -19.14 -6.09 -5.21
CA ASP A 62 -18.60 -5.14 -4.26
C ASP A 62 -18.42 -5.72 -2.83
N VAL A 63 -18.20 -7.04 -2.72
CA VAL A 63 -17.94 -7.74 -1.46
C VAL A 63 -16.71 -8.63 -1.59
N ALA A 64 -15.71 -8.40 -0.75
CA ALA A 64 -14.48 -9.18 -0.77
C ALA A 64 -14.65 -10.54 -0.10
N GLU A 65 -14.28 -11.60 -0.79
CA GLU A 65 -14.18 -12.96 -0.26
C GLU A 65 -12.79 -13.15 0.37
N LYS A 66 -12.73 -13.25 1.70
CA LYS A 66 -11.45 -13.29 2.45
C LYS A 66 -10.52 -14.45 2.07
N GLU A 67 -11.07 -15.58 1.66
CA GLU A 67 -10.33 -16.76 1.20
C GLU A 67 -9.61 -16.52 -0.14
N ASN A 68 -10.03 -15.54 -0.91
CA ASN A 68 -9.44 -15.16 -2.19
C ASN A 68 -8.36 -14.08 -2.06
N ILE A 69 -8.15 -13.51 -0.87
CA ILE A 69 -7.12 -12.50 -0.65
C ILE A 69 -5.73 -13.10 -0.86
N GLU A 70 -4.94 -12.46 -1.71
CA GLU A 70 -3.55 -12.83 -1.99
C GLU A 70 -2.57 -11.94 -1.23
N VAL A 71 -1.58 -12.53 -0.57
CA VAL A 71 -0.42 -11.80 -0.06
C VAL A 71 0.61 -11.70 -1.19
N LEU A 72 0.74 -10.51 -1.78
CA LEU A 72 1.66 -10.28 -2.90
C LEU A 72 3.11 -10.13 -2.42
N LEU A 73 3.29 -9.35 -1.38
CA LEU A 73 4.57 -9.06 -0.73
C LEU A 73 4.38 -8.93 0.78
N THR A 74 5.47 -9.09 1.53
CA THR A 74 5.51 -8.91 2.98
C THR A 74 6.82 -8.26 3.40
N GLY A 75 6.88 -7.77 4.64
CA GLY A 75 8.09 -7.24 5.25
C GLY A 75 8.07 -5.75 5.54
N TRP A 76 6.94 -5.06 5.36
CA TRP A 76 6.80 -3.67 5.82
C TRP A 76 6.73 -3.57 7.34
N GLY A 77 7.55 -2.67 7.89
CA GLY A 77 7.57 -2.37 9.30
C GLY A 77 6.39 -1.49 9.75
N ILE A 78 6.23 -1.36 11.06
CA ILE A 78 5.26 -0.46 11.71
C ILE A 78 5.87 0.29 12.90
N ARG A 79 7.19 0.46 12.93
CA ARG A 79 7.88 1.15 14.02
C ARG A 79 7.31 2.56 14.22
N ASP A 80 7.18 3.31 13.14
CA ASP A 80 6.33 4.49 13.09
C ASP A 80 5.13 4.22 12.18
N ARG A 81 3.94 4.30 12.75
CA ARG A 81 2.70 3.99 12.06
C ARG A 81 2.27 5.04 11.04
N HIS A 82 2.80 6.26 11.15
CA HIS A 82 2.59 7.32 10.18
C HIS A 82 3.53 7.21 8.99
N GLU A 83 4.56 6.36 9.08
CA GLU A 83 5.61 6.25 8.08
C GLU A 83 5.69 4.87 7.40
N THR A 84 4.72 3.98 7.63
CA THR A 84 4.66 2.67 6.98
C THR A 84 4.20 2.79 5.52
N ILE A 85 4.01 1.66 4.84
CA ILE A 85 3.50 1.58 3.46
C ILE A 85 2.28 2.48 3.26
N ASN A 86 2.33 3.39 2.28
CA ASN A 86 1.27 4.37 2.03
C ASN A 86 1.18 4.81 0.56
N SER A 87 0.17 5.62 0.22
CA SER A 87 0.02 6.42 -1.01
C SER A 87 0.17 5.63 -2.30
N PHE A 88 -0.73 4.69 -2.55
CA PHE A 88 -0.72 3.94 -3.80
C PHE A 88 -1.18 4.77 -4.99
N HIS A 89 -0.44 4.66 -6.10
CA HIS A 89 -0.76 5.33 -7.35
C HIS A 89 -0.33 4.49 -8.56
N TRP A 90 -1.17 4.43 -9.59
CA TRP A 90 -0.82 3.78 -10.85
C TRP A 90 0.08 4.69 -11.68
N GLY A 91 1.26 4.21 -12.01
CA GLY A 91 2.14 4.90 -12.93
C GLY A 91 1.71 4.75 -14.39
N PRO A 92 2.13 5.68 -15.26
CA PRO A 92 1.83 5.61 -16.69
C PRO A 92 2.45 4.40 -17.40
N ASP A 93 3.37 3.71 -16.74
CA ASP A 93 4.05 2.50 -17.17
C ASP A 93 3.34 1.20 -16.75
N GLY A 94 2.18 1.31 -16.07
CA GLY A 94 1.38 0.18 -15.60
C GLY A 94 1.90 -0.48 -14.31
N TRP A 95 2.85 0.14 -13.62
CA TRP A 95 3.27 -0.29 -12.30
C TRP A 95 2.42 0.38 -11.21
N LEU A 96 2.21 -0.33 -10.13
CA LEU A 96 1.71 0.25 -8.89
C LEU A 96 2.88 0.83 -8.11
N TYR A 97 2.83 2.13 -7.87
CA TYR A 97 3.79 2.83 -7.02
C TYR A 97 3.23 3.02 -5.62
N GLY A 98 4.13 3.10 -4.65
CA GLY A 98 3.80 3.41 -3.26
C GLY A 98 4.98 4.03 -2.55
N LEU A 99 4.69 4.54 -1.37
CA LEU A 99 5.64 5.27 -0.53
C LEU A 99 5.85 4.55 0.80
N GLU A 100 6.96 4.87 1.43
CA GLU A 100 7.28 4.49 2.80
C GLU A 100 8.14 5.59 3.42
N GLY A 101 7.85 5.94 4.68
CA GLY A 101 8.60 6.94 5.42
C GLY A 101 9.86 6.41 6.08
N PHE A 102 10.71 7.33 6.51
CA PHE A 102 11.90 7.08 7.30
C PHE A 102 11.52 6.61 8.72
N ALA A 103 12.39 5.97 9.43
CA ALA A 103 12.16 5.41 10.78
C ALA A 103 11.23 4.18 10.83
N THR A 104 10.86 3.64 9.67
CA THR A 104 10.10 2.39 9.59
C THR A 104 10.84 1.38 8.69
N PRO A 105 12.04 0.91 9.09
CA PRO A 105 12.84 0.01 8.26
C PRO A 105 12.07 -1.25 7.92
N SER A 106 12.11 -1.62 6.65
CA SER A 106 11.39 -2.74 6.06
C SER A 106 12.31 -3.66 5.27
N LYS A 107 11.91 -4.91 5.13
CA LYS A 107 12.61 -5.97 4.38
C LYS A 107 11.64 -6.65 3.43
N ILE A 108 11.45 -6.04 2.27
CA ILE A 108 10.39 -6.45 1.33
C ILE A 108 10.76 -7.71 0.56
N ARG A 109 9.86 -8.67 0.56
CA ARG A 109 10.02 -9.96 -0.12
C ARG A 109 8.70 -10.60 -0.49
N LYS A 110 8.77 -11.62 -1.33
CA LYS A 110 7.62 -12.51 -1.57
C LYS A 110 7.34 -13.32 -0.29
N PRO A 111 6.08 -13.61 0.03
CA PRO A 111 5.75 -14.46 1.17
C PRO A 111 6.19 -15.90 0.93
N THR A 112 6.41 -16.66 1.99
CA THR A 112 6.54 -18.12 1.91
C THR A 112 5.17 -18.76 1.74
N GLY A 113 5.00 -19.60 0.74
CA GLY A 113 3.71 -20.21 0.40
C GLY A 113 2.66 -19.15 0.03
N LYS A 114 1.47 -19.25 0.63
CA LYS A 114 0.39 -18.28 0.41
C LYS A 114 0.55 -16.98 1.20
N GLY A 115 1.54 -16.91 2.09
CA GLY A 115 1.65 -15.83 3.06
C GLY A 115 0.61 -15.92 4.18
N LYS A 116 0.78 -15.08 5.19
CA LYS A 116 -0.13 -15.00 6.34
C LYS A 116 -0.94 -13.72 6.27
N LEU A 117 -2.26 -13.85 6.37
CA LEU A 117 -3.16 -12.74 6.65
C LEU A 117 -3.23 -12.53 8.17
N TYR A 118 -2.86 -11.35 8.62
CA TYR A 118 -2.93 -10.99 10.03
C TYR A 118 -4.32 -10.51 10.41
N LYS A 119 -4.71 -10.75 11.65
CA LYS A 119 -6.00 -10.35 12.20
C LYS A 119 -5.83 -9.16 13.14
N HIS A 120 -6.91 -8.44 13.33
CA HIS A 120 -6.98 -7.40 14.37
C HIS A 120 -6.59 -8.01 15.75
N LYS A 121 -5.80 -7.25 16.52
CA LYS A 121 -5.21 -7.66 17.82
C LYS A 121 -4.10 -8.73 17.77
N GLU A 122 -3.76 -9.30 16.64
CA GLU A 122 -2.52 -10.08 16.56
C GLU A 122 -1.30 -9.17 16.79
N PRO A 123 -0.23 -9.69 17.44
CA PRO A 123 1.02 -8.96 17.55
C PRO A 123 1.65 -8.79 16.17
N PHE A 124 2.40 -7.70 15.99
CA PHE A 124 3.20 -7.52 14.79
C PHE A 124 4.35 -8.54 14.79
N PRO A 125 4.61 -9.20 13.65
CA PRO A 125 5.66 -10.22 13.55
C PRO A 125 7.04 -9.57 13.39
N GLU A 126 7.67 -9.17 14.49
CA GLU A 126 8.98 -8.48 14.51
C GLU A 126 10.10 -9.28 13.81
N ASP A 127 10.02 -10.60 13.81
CA ASP A 127 10.94 -11.50 13.13
C ASP A 127 10.94 -11.33 11.60
N LEU A 128 9.88 -10.81 11.02
CA LEU A 128 9.83 -10.50 9.60
C LEU A 128 10.89 -9.47 9.18
N LEU A 129 11.27 -8.55 10.05
CA LEU A 129 12.25 -7.51 9.77
C LEU A 129 13.70 -8.03 9.83
N ASN A 130 13.91 -9.24 10.37
CA ASN A 130 15.21 -9.89 10.45
C ASN A 130 15.50 -10.83 9.27
N ALA A 131 14.49 -11.12 8.44
CA ALA A 131 14.65 -12.00 7.29
C ALA A 131 15.29 -11.27 6.10
N GLU A 132 15.85 -12.02 5.16
CA GLU A 132 16.36 -11.46 3.91
C GLU A 132 15.23 -10.81 3.09
N GLY A 133 15.54 -9.73 2.42
CA GLY A 133 14.61 -8.97 1.60
C GLY A 133 15.25 -7.72 1.01
N VAL A 134 14.49 -7.00 0.21
CA VAL A 134 14.91 -5.70 -0.31
C VAL A 134 14.74 -4.66 0.79
N ASP A 135 15.84 -3.99 1.15
CA ASP A 135 15.83 -2.94 2.15
C ASP A 135 15.12 -1.68 1.64
N ILE A 136 14.23 -1.15 2.48
CA ILE A 136 13.70 0.20 2.33
C ILE A 136 13.53 0.82 3.73
N ASN A 137 13.91 2.08 3.87
CA ASN A 137 13.73 2.90 5.06
C ASN A 137 13.55 4.35 4.61
N GLY A 138 12.36 4.68 4.16
CA GLY A 138 12.04 5.90 3.45
C GLY A 138 12.31 5.80 1.95
N GLY A 139 11.28 6.02 1.14
CA GLY A 139 11.44 5.99 -0.29
C GLY A 139 10.18 5.76 -1.11
N VAL A 140 10.42 5.65 -2.40
CA VAL A 140 9.43 5.27 -3.41
C VAL A 140 9.75 3.88 -3.90
N TRP A 141 8.76 3.04 -3.92
CA TRP A 141 8.83 1.69 -4.48
C TRP A 141 7.76 1.49 -5.56
N ARG A 142 7.91 0.43 -6.35
CA ARG A 142 6.89 0.02 -7.33
C ARG A 142 6.75 -1.50 -7.41
N TYR A 143 5.56 -1.93 -7.75
CA TYR A 143 5.21 -3.32 -7.97
C TYR A 143 4.51 -3.51 -9.31
N HIS A 144 4.96 -4.50 -10.12
CA HIS A 144 4.32 -4.84 -11.37
C HIS A 144 3.39 -6.05 -11.18
N PRO A 145 2.06 -5.89 -11.28
CA PRO A 145 1.12 -6.96 -10.94
C PRO A 145 1.28 -8.22 -11.79
N VAL A 146 1.47 -8.06 -13.10
CA VAL A 146 1.58 -9.18 -14.03
C VAL A 146 2.94 -9.88 -13.93
N LYS A 147 4.04 -9.11 -13.87
CA LYS A 147 5.40 -9.67 -13.76
C LYS A 147 5.74 -10.11 -12.33
N LYS A 148 4.90 -9.75 -11.34
CA LYS A 148 5.12 -10.00 -9.90
C LYS A 148 6.52 -9.58 -9.45
N ARG A 149 6.93 -8.37 -9.86
CA ARG A 149 8.26 -7.80 -9.60
C ARG A 149 8.14 -6.56 -8.72
N PHE A 150 8.98 -6.48 -7.71
CA PHE A 150 9.12 -5.34 -6.80
C PHE A 150 10.46 -4.63 -7.05
N GLU A 151 10.47 -3.31 -6.99
CA GLU A 151 11.66 -2.48 -7.13
C GLU A 151 11.56 -1.26 -6.21
N VAL A 152 12.69 -0.86 -5.62
CA VAL A 152 12.83 0.47 -5.02
C VAL A 152 13.22 1.45 -6.11
N VAL A 153 12.48 2.54 -6.25
CA VAL A 153 12.68 3.55 -7.29
C VAL A 153 13.66 4.64 -6.82
N ALA A 154 13.49 5.10 -5.58
CA ALA A 154 14.35 6.10 -4.96
C ALA A 154 14.25 6.00 -3.43
N HIS A 155 15.26 6.50 -2.73
CA HIS A 155 15.34 6.48 -1.26
C HIS A 155 15.25 7.88 -0.65
N GLY A 156 14.82 7.96 0.62
CA GLY A 156 14.79 9.19 1.39
C GLY A 156 13.40 9.80 1.53
N PHE A 157 13.29 11.13 1.44
CA PHE A 157 12.08 11.95 1.53
C PHE A 157 11.49 12.12 2.94
N SER A 158 12.13 11.65 3.99
CA SER A 158 11.61 11.67 5.36
C SER A 158 10.25 10.96 5.45
N ASN A 159 9.15 11.68 5.44
CA ASN A 159 7.79 11.13 5.52
C ASN A 159 6.97 11.48 4.27
N PRO A 160 7.16 10.75 3.15
CA PRO A 160 6.45 11.02 1.91
C PRO A 160 5.00 10.50 1.96
N TRP A 161 4.05 11.33 1.49
CA TRP A 161 2.62 11.02 1.52
C TRP A 161 1.87 11.32 0.23
N GLY A 162 2.36 12.23 -0.59
CA GLY A 162 1.75 12.53 -1.89
C GLY A 162 2.60 11.98 -3.02
N ILE A 163 1.96 11.38 -4.03
CA ILE A 163 2.61 10.87 -5.24
C ILE A 163 1.72 11.15 -6.44
N ASP A 164 2.30 11.71 -7.49
CA ASP A 164 1.61 11.98 -8.74
C ASP A 164 2.61 12.12 -9.91
N TYR A 165 2.08 12.20 -11.13
CA TYR A 165 2.84 12.31 -12.37
C TYR A 165 2.42 13.56 -13.16
N ASP A 166 3.40 14.19 -13.80
CA ASP A 166 3.08 15.19 -14.81
C ASP A 166 2.64 14.52 -16.13
N ARG A 167 2.17 15.36 -17.07
CA ARG A 167 1.73 14.91 -18.41
C ARG A 167 2.84 14.25 -19.26
N LYS A 168 4.10 14.31 -18.82
CA LYS A 168 5.26 13.68 -19.47
C LYS A 168 5.68 12.38 -18.78
N GLY A 169 4.96 11.97 -17.71
CA GLY A 169 5.28 10.82 -16.91
C GLY A 169 6.42 11.05 -15.91
N GLN A 170 6.75 12.30 -15.60
CA GLN A 170 7.71 12.60 -14.54
C GLN A 170 7.06 12.42 -13.17
N LEU A 171 7.75 11.73 -12.29
CA LEU A 171 7.27 11.41 -10.96
C LEU A 171 7.55 12.56 -9.98
N PHE A 172 6.52 12.96 -9.26
CA PHE A 172 6.62 13.93 -8.17
C PHE A 172 6.07 13.34 -6.89
N ILE A 173 6.71 13.67 -5.78
CA ILE A 173 6.21 13.33 -4.44
C ILE A 173 6.25 14.54 -3.52
N THR A 174 5.35 14.53 -2.56
CA THR A 174 5.35 15.48 -1.45
C THR A 174 5.69 14.77 -0.16
N ALA A 175 6.39 15.45 0.73
CA ALA A 175 6.75 14.93 2.04
C ALA A 175 6.19 15.82 3.15
N CYS A 176 5.92 15.21 4.29
CA CYS A 176 5.65 15.87 5.55
C CYS A 176 6.98 16.17 6.25
N VAL A 177 7.00 17.16 7.14
CA VAL A 177 8.15 17.53 8.00
C VAL A 177 9.24 18.34 7.29
N ILE A 178 9.69 17.90 6.13
CA ILE A 178 10.73 18.60 5.35
C ILE A 178 10.12 19.30 4.14
N PRO A 179 10.73 20.32 3.54
CA PRO A 179 10.32 20.92 2.28
C PRO A 179 10.56 19.90 1.15
N HIS A 180 9.57 19.83 0.25
CA HIS A 180 8.28 19.17 0.46
C HIS A 180 7.69 18.79 -0.89
N LEU A 181 8.26 19.21 -2.04
CA LEU A 181 7.92 18.74 -3.37
C LEU A 181 9.20 18.33 -4.09
N PHE A 182 9.27 17.08 -4.47
CA PHE A 182 10.45 16.50 -5.10
C PHE A 182 10.09 15.98 -6.50
N HIS A 183 10.89 16.34 -7.49
CA HIS A 183 10.95 15.64 -8.76
C HIS A 183 11.81 14.41 -8.58
N VAL A 184 11.25 13.23 -8.74
CA VAL A 184 11.91 11.97 -8.43
C VAL A 184 12.63 11.41 -9.63
N ILE A 185 13.93 11.20 -9.49
CA ILE A 185 14.76 10.53 -10.49
C ILE A 185 15.04 9.10 -10.00
N PRO A 186 14.74 8.06 -10.80
CA PRO A 186 15.03 6.69 -10.42
C PRO A 186 16.51 6.49 -10.03
N GLY A 187 16.74 5.83 -8.90
CA GLY A 187 18.05 5.66 -8.29
C GLY A 187 18.52 6.84 -7.43
N GLY A 188 17.72 7.90 -7.32
CA GLY A 188 18.03 9.06 -6.47
C GLY A 188 18.01 8.76 -4.98
N ILE A 189 18.74 9.57 -4.21
CA ILE A 189 18.71 9.63 -2.74
C ILE A 189 18.38 11.08 -2.37
N TYR A 190 17.36 11.29 -1.52
CA TYR A 190 16.78 12.58 -1.18
C TYR A 190 16.83 12.86 0.33
#